data_f76c8c8c2908f9e67817cd9fd6074f48
#
_entry.id   f76c8c8c2908f9e67817cd9fd6074f48
#
_cell.length_a   1.000
_cell.length_b   1.000
_cell.length_c   1.000
_cell.angle_alpha   90.00
_cell.angle_beta   90.00
_cell.angle_gamma   90.00
#
_symmetry.space_group_name_H-M   'P 1'
#
loop_
_entity.id
_entity.type
_entity.pdbx_description
1 polymer ?
#
loop_
_entity_poly.entity_id
_entity_poly.type
_entity_poly.pdbx_seq_one_letter_code
_entity_poly.pdbx_strand_id
1 'polypeptide(L)'
;MAKAGYSLILTYASDKEEALRVADGLLQQYKVEVLTLQADISDRKSIEKIESFLTGCSMRLDAVIFNAGLTCRDSFEDLDIVEWERVFFANVHFPVFLLQRIVGLINKGGSIVFTGSLMGIQPHSVSLVYGVTKSAVHALVKNMVKFLVPYELRVNAVAPGFVDTEWQKTKPAEIRRNIENKVSLGRFSDPEELAEVYRMLVENSYF
;
A
#
# COMPACT_ATOMS: atom_id res chain seq x y z
N MET A 1 9.06 3.08 9.11
CA MET A 1 9.92 4.07 8.45
C MET A 1 10.30 5.19 9.42
N ALA A 2 9.36 5.90 10.08
CA ALA A 2 9.70 6.97 11.06
C ALA A 2 10.71 6.52 12.13
N LYS A 3 10.49 5.35 12.74
CA LYS A 3 11.45 4.74 13.71
C LYS A 3 12.86 4.53 13.14
N ALA A 4 13.00 4.40 11.83
CA ALA A 4 14.27 4.28 11.13
C ALA A 4 14.85 5.64 10.67
N GLY A 5 14.22 6.76 11.04
CA GLY A 5 14.71 8.11 10.78
C GLY A 5 14.25 8.72 9.44
N TYR A 6 13.37 8.07 8.71
CA TYR A 6 12.84 8.64 7.47
C TYR A 6 11.81 9.74 7.75
N SER A 7 11.93 10.85 7.02
CA SER A 7 10.83 11.79 6.86
C SER A 7 9.72 11.16 5.99
N LEU A 8 8.47 11.51 6.24
CA LEU A 8 7.34 10.84 5.61
C LEU A 8 6.40 11.82 4.91
N ILE A 9 5.82 11.37 3.81
CA ILE A 9 4.63 11.95 3.23
C ILE A 9 3.52 10.90 3.35
N LEU A 10 2.51 11.19 4.16
CA LEU A 10 1.36 10.32 4.37
C LEU A 10 0.19 10.82 3.52
N THR A 11 -0.33 9.94 2.65
CA THR A 11 -1.56 10.23 1.90
C THR A 11 -2.77 9.67 2.63
N TYR A 12 -3.89 10.39 2.60
CA TYR A 12 -5.16 9.95 3.17
C TYR A 12 -6.33 10.33 2.25
N ALA A 13 -7.44 9.59 2.31
CA ALA A 13 -8.61 9.86 1.48
C ALA A 13 -9.51 10.93 2.11
N SER A 14 -10.08 10.70 3.28
CA SER A 14 -11.10 11.56 3.89
C SER A 14 -10.82 11.97 5.33
N ASP A 15 -10.16 11.12 6.12
CA ASP A 15 -9.95 11.36 7.55
C ASP A 15 -8.71 12.22 7.79
N LYS A 16 -8.90 13.56 7.70
CA LYS A 16 -7.85 14.55 7.91
C LYS A 16 -7.39 14.59 9.37
N GLU A 17 -8.32 14.46 10.31
CA GLU A 17 -8.02 14.57 11.74
C GLU A 17 -7.13 13.41 12.18
N GLU A 18 -7.47 12.19 11.76
CA GLU A 18 -6.66 11.02 12.03
C GLU A 18 -5.27 11.10 11.35
N ALA A 19 -5.21 11.57 10.11
CA ALA A 19 -3.94 11.75 9.41
C ALA A 19 -3.01 12.74 10.14
N LEU A 20 -3.55 13.85 10.63
CA LEU A 20 -2.79 14.82 11.40
C LEU A 20 -2.38 14.25 12.77
N ARG A 21 -3.28 13.56 13.46
CA ARG A 21 -2.97 12.89 14.75
C ARG A 21 -1.82 11.91 14.62
N VAL A 22 -1.82 11.11 13.54
CA VAL A 22 -0.73 10.16 13.27
C VAL A 22 0.58 10.91 12.96
N ALA A 23 0.53 11.95 12.14
CA ALA A 23 1.70 12.74 11.79
C ALA A 23 2.35 13.39 13.02
N ASP A 24 1.55 14.02 13.87
CA ASP A 24 2.01 14.64 15.12
C ASP A 24 2.61 13.61 16.08
N GLY A 25 1.96 12.45 16.22
CA GLY A 25 2.47 11.35 17.04
C GLY A 25 3.85 10.86 16.58
N LEU A 26 4.02 10.68 15.27
CA LEU A 26 5.30 10.26 14.69
C LEU A 26 6.40 11.33 14.85
N LEU A 27 6.05 12.59 14.62
CA LEU A 27 6.96 13.72 14.83
C LEU A 27 7.42 13.80 16.30
N GLN A 28 6.48 13.68 17.25
CA GLN A 28 6.81 13.73 18.68
C GLN A 28 7.68 12.53 19.11
N GLN A 29 7.36 11.35 18.64
CA GLN A 29 8.02 10.12 19.07
C GLN A 29 9.39 9.94 18.42
N TYR A 30 9.53 10.22 17.11
CA TYR A 30 10.73 9.89 16.35
C TYR A 30 11.53 11.10 15.86
N LYS A 31 11.00 12.32 16.05
CA LYS A 31 11.65 13.58 15.64
C LYS A 31 11.95 13.66 14.14
N VAL A 32 11.12 13.03 13.32
CA VAL A 32 11.19 13.10 11.85
C VAL A 32 10.08 14.00 11.31
N GLU A 33 10.33 14.63 10.18
CA GLU A 33 9.29 15.42 9.50
C GLU A 33 8.22 14.49 8.92
N VAL A 34 6.95 14.85 9.12
CA VAL A 34 5.82 14.11 8.58
C VAL A 34 4.83 15.09 7.93
N LEU A 35 4.73 15.03 6.62
CA LEU A 35 3.77 15.79 5.85
C LEU A 35 2.54 14.94 5.55
N THR A 36 1.37 15.56 5.51
CA THR A 36 0.12 14.89 5.13
C THR A 36 -0.45 15.49 3.86
N LEU A 37 -0.96 14.66 2.97
CA LEU A 37 -1.58 15.08 1.72
C LEU A 37 -2.89 14.32 1.49
N GLN A 38 -3.98 15.05 1.35
CA GLN A 38 -5.24 14.41 0.97
C GLN A 38 -5.19 13.95 -0.48
N ALA A 39 -5.26 12.66 -0.70
CA ALA A 39 -5.25 12.03 -2.02
C ALA A 39 -5.96 10.67 -1.95
N ASP A 40 -7.18 10.61 -2.47
CA ASP A 40 -7.94 9.36 -2.59
C ASP A 40 -7.43 8.56 -3.79
N ILE A 41 -7.03 7.32 -3.56
CA ILE A 41 -6.51 6.42 -4.60
C ILE A 41 -7.58 6.01 -5.63
N SER A 42 -8.86 6.22 -5.35
CA SER A 42 -9.95 6.01 -6.31
C SER A 42 -10.22 7.23 -7.20
N ASP A 43 -9.65 8.39 -6.87
CA ASP A 43 -9.77 9.61 -7.68
C ASP A 43 -8.54 9.81 -8.57
N ARG A 44 -8.77 9.85 -9.90
CA ARG A 44 -7.72 10.09 -10.90
C ARG A 44 -6.96 11.41 -10.68
N LYS A 45 -7.63 12.44 -10.17
CA LYS A 45 -7.02 13.74 -9.87
C LYS A 45 -5.96 13.68 -8.78
N SER A 46 -6.03 12.67 -7.93
CA SER A 46 -5.02 12.46 -6.89
C SER A 46 -3.62 12.18 -7.45
N ILE A 47 -3.52 11.65 -8.68
CA ILE A 47 -2.23 11.43 -9.36
C ILE A 47 -1.54 12.77 -9.62
N GLU A 48 -2.25 13.71 -10.26
CA GLU A 48 -1.72 15.05 -10.57
C GLU A 48 -1.45 15.85 -9.30
N LYS A 49 -2.31 15.68 -8.28
CA LYS A 49 -2.16 16.35 -6.99
C LYS A 49 -0.88 15.93 -6.27
N ILE A 50 -0.58 14.63 -6.23
CA ILE A 50 0.65 14.11 -5.62
C ILE A 50 1.88 14.58 -6.41
N GLU A 51 1.87 14.45 -7.74
CA GLU A 51 2.95 14.92 -8.60
C GLU A 51 3.24 16.41 -8.37
N SER A 52 2.19 17.25 -8.39
CA SER A 52 2.31 18.71 -8.20
C SER A 52 2.83 19.05 -6.80
N PHE A 53 2.40 18.32 -5.77
CA PHE A 53 2.89 18.51 -4.42
C PHE A 53 4.40 18.21 -4.32
N LEU A 54 4.85 17.08 -4.85
CA LEU A 54 6.26 16.68 -4.81
C LEU A 54 7.15 17.65 -5.61
N THR A 55 6.71 18.05 -6.79
CA THR A 55 7.46 18.98 -7.65
C THR A 55 7.49 20.38 -7.06
N GLY A 56 6.37 20.85 -6.53
CA GLY A 56 6.25 22.18 -5.89
C GLY A 56 7.15 22.33 -4.66
N CYS A 57 7.37 21.27 -3.92
CA CYS A 57 8.29 21.25 -2.76
C CYS A 57 9.74 20.89 -3.15
N SER A 58 10.05 20.69 -4.43
CA SER A 58 11.37 20.20 -4.90
C SER A 58 11.84 18.94 -4.17
N MET A 59 10.90 18.07 -3.81
CA MET A 59 11.18 16.86 -3.02
C MET A 59 11.71 15.73 -3.92
N ARG A 60 12.60 14.96 -3.34
CA ARG A 60 13.04 13.67 -3.88
C ARG A 60 12.71 12.56 -2.89
N LEU A 61 12.42 11.38 -3.41
CA LEU A 61 11.97 10.23 -2.62
C LEU A 61 13.06 9.15 -2.59
N ASP A 62 13.30 8.56 -1.43
CA ASP A 62 14.14 7.36 -1.29
C ASP A 62 13.31 6.09 -1.41
N ALA A 63 12.03 6.17 -1.08
CA ALA A 63 11.12 5.04 -1.22
C ALA A 63 9.69 5.47 -1.51
N VAL A 64 8.93 4.61 -2.21
CA VAL A 64 7.48 4.71 -2.40
C VAL A 64 6.82 3.42 -1.95
N ILE A 65 5.86 3.51 -1.03
CA ILE A 65 5.11 2.36 -0.54
C ILE A 65 3.65 2.50 -0.95
N PHE A 66 3.22 1.66 -1.90
CA PHE A 66 1.82 1.56 -2.32
C PHE A 66 1.07 0.60 -1.39
N ASN A 67 0.63 1.13 -0.24
CA ASN A 67 -0.04 0.33 0.79
C ASN A 67 -1.56 0.44 0.75
N ALA A 68 -2.10 1.60 0.40
CA ALA A 68 -3.54 1.80 0.33
C ALA A 68 -4.18 0.86 -0.70
N GLY A 69 -5.38 0.38 -0.41
CA GLY A 69 -6.13 -0.49 -1.31
C GLY A 69 -7.61 -0.52 -0.98
N LEU A 70 -8.42 -0.82 -1.97
CA LEU A 70 -9.86 -0.96 -1.86
C LEU A 70 -10.29 -2.41 -2.06
N THR A 71 -11.46 -2.74 -1.52
CA THR A 71 -12.15 -4.01 -1.74
C THR A 71 -13.63 -3.77 -1.97
N CYS A 72 -14.27 -4.66 -2.71
CA CYS A 72 -15.72 -4.81 -2.79
C CYS A 72 -16.05 -6.23 -2.34
N ARG A 73 -17.19 -6.41 -1.66
CA ARG A 73 -17.62 -7.71 -1.13
C ARG A 73 -18.96 -8.17 -1.68
N ASP A 74 -19.36 -7.60 -2.81
CA ASP A 74 -20.60 -7.99 -3.48
C ASP A 74 -20.55 -9.47 -3.90
N SER A 75 -21.68 -10.12 -3.92
CA SER A 75 -21.81 -11.48 -4.45
C SER A 75 -21.49 -11.50 -5.94
N PHE A 76 -21.25 -12.66 -6.50
CA PHE A 76 -20.95 -12.75 -7.94
C PHE A 76 -22.10 -12.25 -8.80
N GLU A 77 -23.34 -12.48 -8.35
CA GLU A 77 -24.56 -12.09 -9.02
C GLU A 77 -24.82 -10.57 -8.96
N ASP A 78 -24.33 -9.92 -7.91
CA ASP A 78 -24.54 -8.48 -7.65
C ASP A 78 -23.35 -7.61 -8.04
N LEU A 79 -22.33 -8.20 -8.68
CA LEU A 79 -21.14 -7.44 -9.07
C LEU A 79 -21.51 -6.27 -10.00
N ASP A 80 -21.23 -5.06 -9.53
CA ASP A 80 -21.40 -3.85 -10.33
C ASP A 80 -20.11 -3.48 -11.08
N ILE A 81 -20.25 -3.17 -12.37
CA ILE A 81 -19.10 -2.80 -13.22
C ILE A 81 -18.39 -1.54 -12.74
N VAL A 82 -19.13 -0.56 -12.23
CA VAL A 82 -18.57 0.71 -11.73
C VAL A 82 -17.72 0.48 -10.50
N GLU A 83 -18.22 -0.36 -9.57
CA GLU A 83 -17.49 -0.71 -8.36
C GLU A 83 -16.27 -1.60 -8.69
N TRP A 84 -16.42 -2.53 -9.64
CA TRP A 84 -15.30 -3.30 -10.17
C TRP A 84 -14.18 -2.41 -10.72
N GLU A 85 -14.53 -1.46 -11.59
CA GLU A 85 -13.58 -0.51 -12.18
C GLU A 85 -12.94 0.39 -11.12
N ARG A 86 -13.71 0.83 -10.12
CA ARG A 86 -13.21 1.64 -9.00
C ARG A 86 -12.14 0.91 -8.22
N VAL A 87 -12.37 -0.38 -7.87
CA VAL A 87 -11.37 -1.19 -7.14
C VAL A 87 -10.14 -1.47 -8.02
N PHE A 88 -10.34 -1.76 -9.31
CA PHE A 88 -9.23 -1.94 -10.25
C PHE A 88 -8.41 -0.67 -10.41
N PHE A 89 -9.08 0.46 -10.55
CA PHE A 89 -8.40 1.74 -10.64
C PHE A 89 -7.53 1.99 -9.40
N ALA A 90 -8.10 1.89 -8.22
CA ALA A 90 -7.40 2.14 -6.96
C ALA A 90 -6.20 1.21 -6.73
N ASN A 91 -6.39 -0.10 -6.95
CA ASN A 91 -5.38 -1.09 -6.59
C ASN A 91 -4.32 -1.31 -7.65
N VAL A 92 -4.63 -1.06 -8.93
CA VAL A 92 -3.73 -1.41 -10.06
C VAL A 92 -3.37 -0.17 -10.88
N HIS A 93 -4.36 0.58 -11.38
CA HIS A 93 -4.08 1.68 -12.29
C HIS A 93 -3.44 2.87 -11.58
N PHE A 94 -3.98 3.27 -10.44
CA PHE A 94 -3.49 4.40 -9.67
C PHE A 94 -1.99 4.30 -9.35
N PRO A 95 -1.48 3.20 -8.74
CA PRO A 95 -0.05 3.10 -8.47
C PRO A 95 0.82 3.09 -9.73
N VAL A 96 0.35 2.49 -10.84
CA VAL A 96 1.10 2.48 -12.11
C VAL A 96 1.25 3.90 -12.66
N PHE A 97 0.13 4.62 -12.79
CA PHE A 97 0.14 5.96 -13.39
C PHE A 97 0.73 7.00 -12.46
N LEU A 98 0.60 6.85 -11.15
CA LEU A 98 1.33 7.70 -10.21
C LEU A 98 2.84 7.46 -10.33
N LEU A 99 3.28 6.21 -10.30
CA LEU A 99 4.71 5.90 -10.45
C LEU A 99 5.28 6.43 -11.77
N GLN A 100 4.55 6.30 -12.88
CA GLN A 100 4.95 6.87 -14.17
C GLN A 100 5.25 8.37 -14.08
N ARG A 101 4.46 9.13 -13.31
CA ARG A 101 4.63 10.58 -13.14
C ARG A 101 5.80 10.94 -12.24
N ILE A 102 6.01 10.16 -11.19
CA ILE A 102 6.96 10.51 -10.11
C ILE A 102 8.27 9.72 -10.17
N VAL A 103 8.44 8.79 -11.09
CA VAL A 103 9.64 7.92 -11.15
C VAL A 103 10.94 8.73 -11.25
N GLY A 104 10.93 9.85 -11.96
CA GLY A 104 12.07 10.78 -12.06
C GLY A 104 12.37 11.54 -10.76
N LEU A 105 11.46 11.53 -9.79
CA LEU A 105 11.64 12.15 -8.47
C LEU A 105 12.18 11.17 -7.42
N ILE A 106 12.32 9.89 -7.77
CA ILE A 106 12.89 8.88 -6.88
C ILE A 106 14.41 8.87 -7.05
N ASN A 107 15.14 8.84 -5.97
CA ASN A 107 16.59 8.77 -5.98
C ASN A 107 17.07 7.43 -6.54
N LYS A 108 18.19 7.42 -7.23
CA LYS A 108 18.88 6.19 -7.66
C LYS A 108 19.16 5.29 -6.46
N GLY A 109 18.97 3.99 -6.60
CA GLY A 109 19.02 3.04 -5.50
C GLY A 109 17.74 2.99 -4.65
N GLY A 110 16.76 3.85 -4.95
CA GLY A 110 15.50 3.90 -4.23
C GLY A 110 14.67 2.62 -4.34
N SER A 111 13.68 2.50 -3.47
CA SER A 111 12.86 1.29 -3.34
C SER A 111 11.37 1.59 -3.56
N ILE A 112 10.72 0.74 -4.35
CA ILE A 112 9.27 0.76 -4.55
C ILE A 112 8.72 -0.53 -3.95
N VAL A 113 7.76 -0.41 -3.02
CA VAL A 113 7.15 -1.56 -2.37
C VAL A 113 5.64 -1.52 -2.55
N PHE A 114 5.10 -2.59 -3.11
CA PHE A 114 3.67 -2.77 -3.25
C PHE A 114 3.11 -3.67 -2.14
N THR A 115 1.94 -3.32 -1.62
CA THR A 115 1.17 -4.21 -0.76
C THR A 115 0.27 -5.09 -1.63
N GLY A 116 0.73 -6.30 -1.88
CA GLY A 116 -0.06 -7.38 -2.46
C GLY A 116 -1.05 -7.97 -1.45
N SER A 117 -1.27 -9.27 -1.52
CA SER A 117 -2.03 -10.02 -0.52
C SER A 117 -1.83 -11.52 -0.75
N LEU A 118 -1.93 -12.32 0.30
CA LEU A 118 -2.06 -13.79 0.19
C LEU A 118 -3.25 -14.17 -0.71
N MET A 119 -4.31 -13.34 -0.71
CA MET A 119 -5.49 -13.51 -1.56
C MET A 119 -5.23 -13.29 -3.05
N GLY A 120 -4.09 -12.73 -3.42
CA GLY A 120 -3.61 -12.69 -4.81
C GLY A 120 -2.82 -13.95 -5.21
N ILE A 121 -2.54 -14.86 -4.26
CA ILE A 121 -1.79 -16.10 -4.48
C ILE A 121 -2.73 -17.31 -4.34
N GLN A 122 -3.63 -17.27 -3.38
CA GLN A 122 -4.57 -18.34 -3.07
C GLN A 122 -6.01 -17.89 -3.35
N PRO A 123 -6.90 -18.80 -3.76
CA PRO A 123 -8.31 -18.49 -3.97
C PRO A 123 -8.96 -17.91 -2.71
N HIS A 124 -9.80 -16.91 -2.93
CA HIS A 124 -10.52 -16.23 -1.87
C HIS A 124 -12.01 -16.08 -2.19
N SER A 125 -12.87 -16.46 -1.26
CA SER A 125 -14.33 -16.54 -1.48
C SER A 125 -15.11 -15.31 -1.06
N VAL A 126 -14.47 -14.25 -0.57
CA VAL A 126 -15.19 -13.08 0.00
C VAL A 126 -15.19 -11.87 -0.92
N SER A 127 -14.23 -11.74 -1.82
CA SER A 127 -14.14 -10.64 -2.75
C SER A 127 -13.42 -11.05 -4.02
N LEU A 128 -14.17 -11.25 -5.08
CA LEU A 128 -13.59 -11.64 -6.38
C LEU A 128 -12.63 -10.56 -6.89
N VAL A 129 -13.10 -9.31 -6.98
CA VAL A 129 -12.32 -8.20 -7.52
C VAL A 129 -11.03 -7.95 -6.73
N TYR A 130 -11.09 -8.05 -5.40
CA TYR A 130 -9.89 -7.86 -4.57
C TYR A 130 -8.83 -8.91 -4.86
N GLY A 131 -9.20 -10.19 -4.90
CA GLY A 131 -8.29 -11.29 -5.23
C GLY A 131 -7.65 -11.09 -6.61
N VAL A 132 -8.45 -10.75 -7.62
CA VAL A 132 -7.97 -10.48 -8.98
C VAL A 132 -7.02 -9.29 -9.02
N THR A 133 -7.37 -8.16 -8.37
CA THR A 133 -6.47 -6.98 -8.33
C THR A 133 -5.16 -7.26 -7.59
N LYS A 134 -5.18 -8.04 -6.51
CA LYS A 134 -3.94 -8.38 -5.79
C LYS A 134 -3.08 -9.38 -6.57
N SER A 135 -3.67 -10.29 -7.35
CA SER A 135 -2.93 -11.11 -8.34
C SER A 135 -2.30 -10.23 -9.43
N ALA A 136 -3.05 -9.23 -9.92
CA ALA A 136 -2.53 -8.26 -10.89
C ALA A 136 -1.35 -7.45 -10.32
N VAL A 137 -1.40 -7.02 -9.05
CA VAL A 137 -0.28 -6.35 -8.36
C VAL A 137 0.96 -7.25 -8.33
N HIS A 138 0.83 -8.54 -8.02
CA HIS A 138 1.97 -9.46 -8.02
C HIS A 138 2.58 -9.62 -9.43
N ALA A 139 1.73 -9.72 -10.45
CA ALA A 139 2.18 -9.78 -11.84
C ALA A 139 2.84 -8.45 -12.27
N LEU A 140 2.25 -7.31 -11.86
CA LEU A 140 2.77 -5.97 -12.13
C LEU A 140 4.20 -5.80 -11.62
N VAL A 141 4.46 -6.14 -10.36
CA VAL A 141 5.79 -6.02 -9.75
C VAL A 141 6.83 -6.84 -10.51
N LYS A 142 6.51 -8.09 -10.86
CA LYS A 142 7.42 -8.95 -11.65
C LYS A 142 7.77 -8.33 -13.01
N ASN A 143 6.80 -7.71 -13.67
CA ASN A 143 7.02 -7.10 -14.98
C ASN A 143 7.73 -5.75 -14.86
N MET A 144 7.47 -4.96 -13.84
CA MET A 144 8.08 -3.64 -13.64
C MET A 144 9.60 -3.66 -13.49
N VAL A 145 10.18 -4.75 -12.97
CA VAL A 145 11.63 -4.86 -12.74
C VAL A 145 12.42 -4.34 -13.94
N LYS A 146 12.11 -4.81 -15.15
CA LYS A 146 12.85 -4.42 -16.37
C LYS A 146 12.62 -2.97 -16.78
N PHE A 147 11.46 -2.41 -16.50
CA PHE A 147 11.13 -1.02 -16.83
C PHE A 147 11.78 -0.02 -15.87
N LEU A 148 12.13 -0.46 -14.66
CA LEU A 148 12.74 0.38 -13.63
C LEU A 148 14.28 0.35 -13.64
N VAL A 149 14.89 -0.57 -14.38
CA VAL A 149 16.36 -0.63 -14.55
C VAL A 149 16.98 0.70 -14.99
N PRO A 150 16.43 1.43 -15.97
CA PRO A 150 17.01 2.71 -16.40
C PRO A 150 17.04 3.79 -15.31
N TYR A 151 16.21 3.63 -14.29
CA TYR A 151 16.13 4.54 -13.13
C TYR A 151 16.96 4.07 -11.94
N GLU A 152 17.57 2.88 -12.03
CA GLU A 152 18.32 2.24 -10.96
C GLU A 152 17.45 2.04 -9.69
N LEU A 153 16.19 1.62 -9.87
CA LEU A 153 15.21 1.43 -8.79
C LEU A 153 14.93 -0.06 -8.57
N ARG A 154 14.70 -0.40 -7.31
CA ARG A 154 14.25 -1.73 -6.89
C ARG A 154 12.73 -1.74 -6.72
N VAL A 155 12.08 -2.83 -7.06
CA VAL A 155 10.64 -3.00 -6.90
C VAL A 155 10.33 -4.35 -6.30
N ASN A 156 9.52 -4.35 -5.25
CA ASN A 156 9.13 -5.54 -4.50
C ASN A 156 7.65 -5.51 -4.14
N ALA A 157 7.11 -6.64 -3.72
CA ALA A 157 5.78 -6.75 -3.13
C ALA A 157 5.83 -7.54 -1.83
N VAL A 158 5.08 -7.08 -0.85
CA VAL A 158 4.72 -7.87 0.33
C VAL A 158 3.33 -8.45 0.10
N ALA A 159 3.13 -9.73 0.39
CA ALA A 159 1.84 -10.41 0.28
C ALA A 159 1.33 -10.81 1.69
N PRO A 160 0.77 -9.87 2.47
CA PRO A 160 0.31 -10.15 3.81
C PRO A 160 -0.81 -11.19 3.83
N GLY A 161 -0.82 -11.99 4.89
CA GLY A 161 -1.98 -12.77 5.29
C GLY A 161 -2.94 -11.95 6.15
N PHE A 162 -3.27 -12.45 7.33
CA PHE A 162 -4.16 -11.76 8.26
C PHE A 162 -3.35 -10.94 9.27
N VAL A 163 -3.52 -9.61 9.20
CA VAL A 163 -2.87 -8.63 10.08
C VAL A 163 -3.92 -7.98 10.97
N ASP A 164 -3.67 -7.84 12.27
CA ASP A 164 -4.62 -7.32 13.25
C ASP A 164 -4.75 -5.80 13.19
N THR A 165 -5.37 -5.34 12.11
CA THR A 165 -5.70 -3.94 11.87
C THR A 165 -7.15 -3.65 12.23
N GLU A 166 -7.54 -2.37 12.26
CA GLU A 166 -8.94 -1.95 12.46
C GLU A 166 -9.91 -2.67 11.52
N TRP A 167 -9.48 -2.98 10.29
CA TRP A 167 -10.26 -3.78 9.33
C TRP A 167 -10.65 -5.17 9.87
N GLN A 168 -9.82 -5.76 10.72
CA GLN A 168 -10.07 -7.09 11.27
C GLN A 168 -10.78 -7.05 12.62
N LYS A 169 -10.61 -5.97 13.39
CA LYS A 169 -11.15 -5.83 14.74
C LYS A 169 -12.68 -5.85 14.81
N THR A 170 -13.33 -5.38 13.73
CA THR A 170 -14.81 -5.36 13.62
C THR A 170 -15.43 -6.72 13.31
N LYS A 171 -14.63 -7.76 13.04
CA LYS A 171 -15.14 -9.10 12.74
C LYS A 171 -15.67 -9.78 14.02
N PRO A 172 -16.77 -10.55 13.92
CA PRO A 172 -17.23 -11.40 15.02
C PRO A 172 -16.13 -12.33 15.54
N ALA A 173 -16.14 -12.59 16.86
CA ALA A 173 -15.12 -13.42 17.51
C ALA A 173 -15.01 -14.83 16.92
N GLU A 174 -16.13 -15.41 16.46
CA GLU A 174 -16.13 -16.71 15.81
C GLU A 174 -15.36 -16.69 14.47
N ILE A 175 -15.58 -15.63 13.66
CA ILE A 175 -14.87 -15.47 12.39
C ILE A 175 -13.38 -15.27 12.64
N ARG A 176 -13.01 -14.46 13.66
CA ARG A 176 -11.61 -14.27 14.04
C ARG A 176 -10.96 -15.61 14.41
N ARG A 177 -11.62 -16.39 15.28
CA ARG A 177 -11.14 -17.73 15.70
C ARG A 177 -10.97 -18.69 14.52
N ASN A 178 -11.91 -18.67 13.56
CA ASN A 178 -11.82 -19.49 12.37
C ASN A 178 -10.64 -19.08 11.46
N ILE A 179 -10.29 -17.81 11.44
CA ILE A 179 -9.10 -17.30 10.74
C ILE A 179 -7.84 -17.75 11.47
N GLU A 180 -7.76 -17.56 12.78
CA GLU A 180 -6.63 -17.98 13.62
C GLU A 180 -6.31 -19.46 13.45
N ASN A 181 -7.33 -20.31 13.43
CA ASN A 181 -7.18 -21.74 13.18
C ASN A 181 -6.61 -22.13 11.81
N LYS A 182 -6.68 -21.21 10.83
CA LYS A 182 -6.08 -21.41 9.48
C LYS A 182 -4.65 -20.88 9.39
N VAL A 183 -4.24 -20.06 10.33
CA VAL A 183 -2.87 -19.53 10.40
C VAL A 183 -2.02 -20.48 11.22
N SER A 184 -0.90 -20.95 10.66
CA SER A 184 -0.02 -21.91 11.35
C SER A 184 0.48 -21.44 12.71
N LEU A 185 0.63 -20.12 12.90
CA LEU A 185 1.01 -19.52 14.20
C LEU A 185 -0.19 -19.34 15.16
N GLY A 186 -1.40 -19.69 14.73
CA GLY A 186 -2.60 -19.61 15.56
C GLY A 186 -3.06 -18.20 15.94
N ARG A 187 -2.57 -17.16 15.26
CA ARG A 187 -2.90 -15.76 15.55
C ARG A 187 -2.83 -14.89 14.30
N PHE A 188 -3.39 -13.71 14.39
CA PHE A 188 -3.08 -12.63 13.44
C PHE A 188 -1.65 -12.14 13.64
N SER A 189 -1.04 -11.59 12.59
CA SER A 189 0.20 -10.84 12.71
C SER A 189 -0.08 -9.45 13.28
N ASP A 190 0.83 -8.92 14.09
CA ASP A 190 0.78 -7.53 14.50
C ASP A 190 1.25 -6.63 13.34
N PRO A 191 0.69 -5.41 13.19
CA PRO A 191 1.14 -4.46 12.16
C PRO A 191 2.65 -4.16 12.23
N GLU A 192 3.24 -4.14 13.41
CA GLU A 192 4.67 -3.90 13.65
C GLU A 192 5.54 -5.01 13.06
N GLU A 193 5.10 -6.28 13.15
CA GLU A 193 5.82 -7.41 12.55
C GLU A 193 5.88 -7.25 11.02
N LEU A 194 4.78 -6.78 10.41
CA LEU A 194 4.74 -6.53 8.99
C LEU A 194 5.58 -5.30 8.60
N ALA A 195 5.59 -4.25 9.42
CA ALA A 195 6.37 -3.04 9.18
C ALA A 195 7.87 -3.31 9.04
N GLU A 196 8.41 -4.28 9.77
CA GLU A 196 9.82 -4.70 9.66
C GLU A 196 10.15 -5.28 8.27
N VAL A 197 9.20 -5.98 7.64
CA VAL A 197 9.36 -6.49 6.26
C VAL A 197 9.45 -5.34 5.26
N TYR A 198 8.59 -4.33 5.39
CA TYR A 198 8.65 -3.12 4.54
C TYR A 198 9.98 -2.39 4.74
N ARG A 199 10.42 -2.23 5.98
CA ARG A 199 11.71 -1.61 6.28
C ARG A 199 12.85 -2.36 5.62
N MET A 200 12.90 -3.68 5.76
CA MET A 200 13.90 -4.52 5.13
C MET A 200 13.95 -4.32 3.61
N LEU A 201 12.80 -4.29 2.93
CA LEU A 201 12.73 -4.09 1.48
C LEU A 201 13.14 -2.67 1.06
N VAL A 202 12.97 -1.67 1.92
CA VAL A 202 13.41 -0.30 1.65
C VAL A 202 14.93 -0.16 1.85
N GLU A 203 15.47 -0.69 2.93
CA GLU A 203 16.88 -0.48 3.35
C GLU A 203 17.86 -1.46 2.69
N ASN A 204 17.42 -2.67 2.36
CA ASN A 204 18.31 -3.65 1.75
C ASN A 204 18.56 -3.32 0.28
N SER A 205 19.81 -3.05 -0.07
CA SER A 205 20.23 -2.61 -1.41
C SER A 205 20.15 -3.69 -2.50
N TYR A 206 19.92 -4.94 -2.13
CA TYR A 206 19.88 -6.07 -3.09
C TYR A 206 18.46 -6.47 -3.50
N PHE A 207 17.49 -6.39 -2.58
CA PHE A 207 16.09 -6.76 -2.86
C PHE A 207 15.29 -5.63 -3.49
#